data_77d656e54cc1032d4c773609b850e5ca
#
_entry.id   77d656e54cc1032d4c773609b850e5ca
#
_cell.length_a   1.000
_cell.length_b   1.000
_cell.length_c   1.000
_cell.angle_alpha   90.00
_cell.angle_beta   90.00
_cell.angle_gamma   90.00
#
_symmetry.space_group_name_H-M   'P 1'
#
loop_
_entity.id
_entity.type
_entity.pdbx_description
1 polymer ?
#
loop_
_entity_poly.entity_id
_entity_poly.type
_entity_poly.pdbx_seq_one_letter_code
_entity_poly.pdbx_strand_id
1 'polypeptide(L)' 'MLQLEPMLPIYRISDNMKGFAFILIDYSQEHNLLFTCAMDDGQIWTLSNREIRFCKNISLDRF' A
#
# COMPACT_ATOMS: atom_id res chain seq x y z
N MET A 1 -1.84 -11.34 -8.57
CA MET A 1 -1.51 -9.92 -8.65
C MET A 1 -2.72 -9.14 -9.08
N LEU A 2 -2.99 -8.05 -8.41
CA LEU A 2 -4.16 -7.24 -8.68
C LEU A 2 -3.74 -5.79 -8.83
N GLN A 3 -4.18 -5.16 -9.90
CA GLN A 3 -3.92 -3.74 -10.07
C GLN A 3 -4.97 -2.96 -9.31
N LEU A 4 -4.54 -2.01 -8.49
CA LEU A 4 -5.45 -1.20 -7.70
C LEU A 4 -5.84 0.04 -8.46
N GLU A 5 -7.13 0.26 -8.60
CA GLU A 5 -7.64 1.38 -9.34
C GLU A 5 -8.92 1.89 -8.70
N PRO A 6 -8.88 3.09 -8.16
CA PRO A 6 -7.71 4.00 -8.13
C PRO A 6 -6.65 3.53 -7.16
N MET A 7 -5.47 4.11 -7.26
CA MET A 7 -4.39 3.80 -6.34
C MET A 7 -4.81 4.19 -4.93
N LEU A 8 -4.33 3.44 -3.97
CA LEU A 8 -4.71 3.66 -2.58
C LEU A 8 -3.62 4.42 -1.85
N PRO A 9 -3.93 5.55 -1.23
CA PRO A 9 -2.92 6.28 -0.46
C PRO A 9 -2.54 5.50 0.79
N ILE A 10 -1.25 5.38 1.02
CA ILE A 10 -0.74 4.66 2.17
C ILE A 10 0.42 5.45 2.77
N TYR A 11 0.89 5.01 3.92
CA TYR A 11 2.16 5.52 4.45
C TYR A 11 2.95 4.36 5.03
N ARG A 12 4.26 4.49 4.98
CA ARG A 12 5.16 3.47 5.52
C ARG A 12 5.36 3.73 7.00
N ILE A 13 5.19 2.70 7.81
CA ILE A 13 5.20 2.88 9.24
C ILE A 13 6.55 3.32 9.75
N SER A 14 7.62 2.81 9.15
CA SER A 14 8.95 3.04 9.71
C SER A 14 9.34 4.51 9.72
N ASP A 15 8.91 5.29 8.75
CA ASP A 15 9.28 6.70 8.66
C ASP A 15 8.12 7.60 8.29
N ASN A 16 6.92 7.06 8.27
CA ASN A 16 5.71 7.83 7.92
C ASN A 16 5.75 8.43 6.52
N MET A 17 6.56 7.88 5.64
CA MET A 17 6.61 8.40 4.29
C MET A 17 5.34 7.99 3.54
N LYS A 18 4.71 8.93 2.89
CA LYS A 18 3.47 8.66 2.18
C LYS A 18 3.72 8.18 0.78
N GLY A 19 2.76 7.47 0.24
CA GLY A 19 2.84 7.00 -1.13
C GLY A 19 1.50 6.48 -1.58
N PHE A 20 1.47 5.86 -2.75
CA PHE A 20 0.27 5.28 -3.31
C PHE A 20 0.54 3.83 -3.71
N ALA A 21 -0.29 2.93 -3.23
CA ALA A 21 -0.20 1.53 -3.60
C ALA A 21 -0.98 1.31 -4.89
N PHE A 22 -0.38 0.69 -5.87
CA PHE A 22 -1.04 0.47 -7.15
C PHE A 22 -1.08 -1.00 -7.58
N ILE A 23 -0.38 -1.87 -6.91
CA ILE A 23 -0.45 -3.30 -7.20
C ILE A 23 -0.50 -4.07 -5.90
N LEU A 24 -1.37 -5.05 -5.84
CA LEU A 24 -1.48 -5.94 -4.70
C LEU A 24 -1.03 -7.34 -5.11
N ILE A 25 -0.10 -7.92 -4.39
CA ILE A 25 0.37 -9.27 -4.62
C ILE A 25 0.01 -10.09 -3.40
N ASP A 26 -0.66 -11.20 -3.63
CA ASP A 26 -1.14 -12.05 -2.56
C ASP A 26 -0.22 -13.26 -2.42
N TYR A 27 0.46 -13.34 -1.29
CA TYR A 27 1.25 -14.52 -0.97
C TYR A 27 0.39 -15.38 -0.07
N SER A 28 -0.45 -16.17 -0.65
CA SER A 28 -1.47 -16.86 0.11
C SER A 28 -0.92 -17.83 1.14
N GLN A 29 0.26 -18.35 0.94
CA GLN A 29 0.77 -19.35 1.85
C GLN A 29 0.98 -18.82 3.25
N GLU A 30 1.32 -17.57 3.37
CA GLU A 30 1.61 -17.01 4.68
C GLU A 30 0.65 -15.91 5.05
N HIS A 31 -0.40 -15.76 4.30
CA HIS A 31 -1.38 -14.70 4.53
C HIS A 31 -0.75 -13.33 4.49
N ASN A 32 0.35 -13.20 3.75
CA ASN A 32 1.00 -11.91 3.59
C ASN A 32 0.57 -11.27 2.31
N LEU A 33 0.26 -10.01 2.38
CA LEU A 33 -0.06 -9.23 1.19
C LEU A 33 1.09 -8.28 0.94
N LEU A 34 1.52 -8.20 -0.30
CA LEU A 34 2.56 -7.27 -0.69
C LEU A 34 1.94 -6.18 -1.54
N PHE A 35 2.31 -4.95 -1.26
CA PHE A 35 1.81 -3.82 -2.02
C PHE A 35 2.98 -3.14 -2.71
N THR A 36 2.87 -2.97 -4.02
CA THR A 36 3.86 -2.19 -4.76
C THR A 36 3.39 -0.75 -4.76
N CYS A 37 4.21 0.12 -4.26
CA CYS A 37 3.82 1.48 -3.98
C CYS A 37 4.78 2.47 -4.63
N ALA A 38 4.23 3.57 -5.12
CA ALA A 38 5.02 4.71 -5.57
C ALA A 38 5.09 5.69 -4.41
N MET A 39 6.28 5.89 -3.87
CA MET A 39 6.45 6.71 -2.68
C MET A 39 6.68 8.16 -3.07
N ASP A 40 6.51 9.05 -2.08
CA ASP A 40 6.64 10.49 -2.33
C ASP A 40 8.02 10.90 -2.81
N ASP A 41 9.03 10.13 -2.49
CA ASP A 41 10.38 10.46 -2.94
C ASP A 41 10.65 9.98 -4.36
N GLY A 42 9.66 9.44 -5.01
CA GLY A 42 9.79 8.98 -6.40
C GLY A 42 10.26 7.55 -6.54
N GLN A 43 10.47 6.84 -5.46
CA GLN A 43 10.92 5.47 -5.55
C GLN A 43 9.76 4.50 -5.52
N ILE A 44 9.96 3.34 -6.11
CA ILE A 44 8.95 2.30 -6.11
C ILE A 44 9.40 1.22 -5.14
N TRP A 45 8.54 0.89 -4.19
CA TRP A 45 8.84 -0.12 -3.19
C TRP A 45 7.75 -1.16 -3.16
N THR A 46 8.13 -2.40 -2.85
CA THR A 46 7.15 -3.45 -2.56
C THR A 46 7.21 -3.70 -1.06
N LEU A 47 6.14 -3.40 -0.38
CA LEU A 47 6.08 -3.46 1.08
C LEU A 47 4.99 -4.43 1.51
N SER A 48 5.23 -5.11 2.63
CA SER A 48 4.24 -6.03 3.13
C SER A 48 3.15 -5.28 3.87
N ASN A 49 2.03 -5.94 4.07
CA ASN A 49 0.91 -5.34 4.78
C ASN A 49 1.25 -4.95 6.21
N ARG A 50 2.34 -5.49 6.76
CA ARG A 50 2.75 -5.13 8.10
C ARG A 50 3.57 -3.86 8.14
N GLU A 51 4.07 -3.43 6.99
CA GLU A 51 4.95 -2.28 6.91
C GLU A 51 4.24 -1.01 6.54
N ILE A 52 2.97 -1.09 6.18
CA ILE A 52 2.24 0.09 5.74
C ILE A 52 0.91 0.19 6.44
N ARG A 53 0.33 1.37 6.37
CA ARG A 53 -1.03 1.63 6.79
C ARG A 53 -1.72 2.44 5.74
N PHE A 54 -3.01 2.25 5.59
CA PHE A 54 -3.78 3.08 4.67
C PHE A 54 -4.08 4.42 5.33
N CYS A 55 -4.06 5.47 4.53
CA CYS A 55 -4.40 6.78 5.04
C CYS A 55 -5.87 6.83 5.38
N LYS A 56 -6.19 7.38 6.53
CA LYS A 56 -7.53 7.30 7.03
C LYS A 56 -8.55 7.98 6.18
N ASN A 57 -8.21 9.07 5.58
CA ASN A 57 -9.19 9.81 4.82
C ASN A 57 -9.46 9.24 3.46
N ILE A 58 -8.98 8.09 3.16
CA ILE A 58 -9.18 7.57 1.92
C ILE A 58 -10.53 7.23 1.74
N SER A 59 -11.02 6.40 1.75
CA SER A 59 -12.34 6.03 1.39
C SER A 59 -13.05 5.40 2.53
N LEU A 60 -12.68 5.78 3.70
CA LEU A 60 -13.31 5.20 4.83
C LEU A 60 -14.77 5.41 4.84
N ASP A 61 -15.19 6.55 4.44
CA ASP A 61 -16.60 6.83 4.42
C ASP A 61 -17.29 6.05 3.34
N ARG A 62 -16.60 5.33 2.56
CA ARG A 62 -17.21 4.51 1.56
C ARG A 62 -17.44 3.12 2.04
N PHE A 63 -16.86 2.75 3.09
CA PHE A 63 -17.04 1.42 3.64
C PHE A 63 -18.08 1.44 4.73
#